data_1ea021bb3a640facce6f0f4ddb6220c5
#
_entry.id   1ea021bb3a640facce6f0f4ddb6220c5
#
_cell.length_a   1.000
_cell.length_b   1.000
_cell.length_c   1.000
_cell.angle_alpha   90.00
_cell.angle_beta   90.00
_cell.angle_gamma   90.00
#
_symmetry.space_group_name_H-M   'P 1'
#
loop_
_entity.id
_entity.type
_entity.pdbx_description
1 polymer ?
#
loop_
_entity_poly.entity_id
_entity_poly.type
_entity_poly.pdbx_seq_one_letter_code
_entity_poly.pdbx_strand_id
1 'polypeptide(L)'
;SQVIQLSESIIHDKTLERQLDNDIELGKQNLIALTASADGLQFTADKFIDTRHFANTLFNIMRGGIFDDNYQIGKKDFTQYFAKANSEIFEKNQDFFLNLKEEFSYVELLDGIKNFENQDLVRLCTEYLPLKFSRRHGDPSRPWNKFSINTRSEVDGSKILDYEGNWRDIFQNWEALAYAYPDFIEGMIFKFLNASTFDGYNPYRVTKSGFDWEAIEPYNPWSYIGYWGDHQIIYLLKFLEFIEKYHPGKLNSYFEKECFVIVIIQLSGMPAC
;
A
#
# COMPACT_ATOMS: atom_id res chain seq x y z
N SER A 1 21.93 38.11 2.53
CA SER A 1 20.77 37.22 2.39
C SER A 1 20.99 35.96 3.19
N GLN A 2 19.94 35.28 3.61
CA GLN A 2 20.02 34.02 4.36
C GLN A 2 20.88 32.96 3.66
N VAL A 3 20.88 32.94 2.31
CA VAL A 3 21.68 32.02 1.52
C VAL A 3 23.19 32.28 1.68
N ILE A 4 23.60 33.55 1.70
CA ILE A 4 25.01 33.91 1.90
C ILE A 4 25.48 33.53 3.29
N GLN A 5 24.68 33.83 4.33
CA GLN A 5 25.01 33.45 5.70
C GLN A 5 25.10 31.92 5.88
N LEU A 6 24.20 31.17 5.24
CA LEU A 6 24.24 29.71 5.25
C LEU A 6 25.48 29.16 4.53
N SER A 7 25.82 29.70 3.35
CA SER A 7 27.02 29.27 2.64
C SER A 7 28.30 29.56 3.40
N GLU A 8 28.39 30.73 4.03
CA GLU A 8 29.53 31.10 4.89
C GLU A 8 29.66 30.16 6.12
N SER A 9 28.54 29.83 6.75
CA SER A 9 28.54 28.92 7.89
C SER A 9 29.03 27.50 7.48
N ILE A 10 28.63 27.03 6.31
CA ILE A 10 29.05 25.72 5.78
C ILE A 10 30.54 25.71 5.45
N ILE A 11 31.05 26.77 4.77
CA ILE A 11 32.47 26.85 4.37
C ILE A 11 33.41 26.88 5.58
N HIS A 12 32.97 27.46 6.70
CA HIS A 12 33.76 27.60 7.90
C HIS A 12 33.53 26.48 8.93
N ASP A 13 32.60 25.53 8.68
CA ASP A 13 32.35 24.42 9.59
C ASP A 13 33.42 23.32 9.47
N LYS A 14 34.34 23.32 10.41
CA LYS A 14 35.41 22.32 10.52
C LYS A 14 34.89 20.90 10.87
N THR A 15 33.61 20.75 11.17
CA THR A 15 33.00 19.47 11.53
C THR A 15 32.20 18.86 10.38
N LEU A 16 32.06 19.58 9.27
CA LEU A 16 31.22 19.22 8.13
C LEU A 16 31.57 17.84 7.55
N GLU A 17 32.86 17.56 7.36
CA GLU A 17 33.33 16.27 6.82
C GLU A 17 32.90 15.11 7.74
N ARG A 18 33.10 15.27 9.06
CA ARG A 18 32.68 14.27 10.04
C ARG A 18 31.15 14.13 10.12
N GLN A 19 30.42 15.21 9.98
CA GLN A 19 28.95 15.17 9.94
C GLN A 19 28.48 14.39 8.70
N LEU A 20 29.08 14.65 7.53
CA LEU A 20 28.78 13.96 6.29
C LEU A 20 29.07 12.45 6.40
N ASP A 21 30.22 12.07 6.95
CA ASP A 21 30.56 10.66 7.18
C ASP A 21 29.55 9.97 8.13
N ASN A 22 29.15 10.65 9.19
CA ASN A 22 28.12 10.14 10.12
C ASN A 22 26.76 9.98 9.41
N ASP A 23 26.37 10.94 8.57
CA ASP A 23 25.10 10.88 7.84
C ASP A 23 25.09 9.75 6.80
N ILE A 24 26.23 9.53 6.13
CA ILE A 24 26.41 8.40 5.20
C ILE A 24 26.27 7.06 5.94
N GLU A 25 26.95 6.92 7.08
CA GLU A 25 26.87 5.69 7.88
C GLU A 25 25.46 5.49 8.46
N LEU A 26 24.82 6.54 8.94
CA LEU A 26 23.42 6.50 9.39
C LEU A 26 22.48 6.07 8.25
N GLY A 27 22.64 6.62 7.05
CA GLY A 27 21.88 6.23 5.86
C GLY A 27 22.02 4.75 5.52
N LYS A 28 23.26 4.24 5.61
CA LYS A 28 23.55 2.82 5.40
C LYS A 28 22.90 1.93 6.47
N GLN A 29 23.02 2.29 7.75
CA GLN A 29 22.38 1.55 8.84
C GLN A 29 20.85 1.54 8.72
N ASN A 30 20.26 2.67 8.35
CA ASN A 30 18.82 2.77 8.09
C ASN A 30 18.38 1.87 6.94
N LEU A 31 19.16 1.77 5.85
CA LEU A 31 18.85 0.88 4.74
C LEU A 31 18.92 -0.59 5.14
N ILE A 32 19.93 -0.98 5.92
CA ILE A 32 20.07 -2.34 6.45
C ILE A 32 18.86 -2.68 7.34
N ALA A 33 18.52 -1.81 8.29
CA ALA A 33 17.39 -2.01 9.18
C ALA A 33 16.05 -2.10 8.41
N LEU A 34 15.86 -1.24 7.41
CA LEU A 34 14.67 -1.24 6.57
C LEU A 34 14.55 -2.53 5.74
N THR A 35 15.67 -2.99 5.16
CA THR A 35 15.71 -4.23 4.38
C THR A 35 15.44 -5.45 5.26
N ALA A 36 16.00 -5.46 6.48
CA ALA A 36 15.78 -6.53 7.44
C ALA A 36 14.32 -6.58 7.91
N SER A 37 13.71 -5.43 8.20
CA SER A 37 12.32 -5.35 8.64
C SER A 37 11.30 -5.74 7.56
N ALA A 38 11.73 -5.72 6.30
CA ALA A 38 10.93 -6.12 5.14
C ALA A 38 11.23 -7.55 4.67
N ASP A 39 11.79 -8.38 5.53
CA ASP A 39 12.17 -9.78 5.23
C ASP A 39 13.14 -9.90 4.04
N GLY A 40 13.93 -8.87 3.77
CA GLY A 40 14.84 -8.83 2.62
C GLY A 40 16.17 -9.57 2.83
N LEU A 41 16.49 -9.93 4.08
CA LEU A 41 17.72 -10.63 4.44
C LEU A 41 17.45 -12.11 4.67
N GLN A 42 17.45 -12.89 3.59
CA GLN A 42 17.22 -14.32 3.60
C GLN A 42 18.54 -15.11 3.67
N PHE A 43 18.51 -16.24 4.37
CA PHE A 43 19.64 -17.18 4.46
C PHE A 43 19.13 -18.60 4.19
N THR A 44 18.96 -18.92 2.92
CA THR A 44 18.58 -20.27 2.50
C THR A 44 19.80 -21.06 2.01
N ALA A 45 19.60 -22.31 1.59
CA ALA A 45 20.65 -23.09 0.96
C ALA A 45 20.98 -22.60 -0.46
N ASP A 46 20.13 -21.78 -1.08
CA ASP A 46 20.29 -21.25 -2.43
C ASP A 46 20.59 -19.76 -2.43
N LYS A 47 21.88 -19.42 -2.57
CA LYS A 47 22.34 -18.03 -2.61
C LYS A 47 21.78 -17.21 -3.77
N PHE A 48 21.36 -17.84 -4.87
CA PHE A 48 20.75 -17.12 -5.99
C PHE A 48 19.31 -16.70 -5.66
N ILE A 49 18.59 -17.53 -4.94
CA ILE A 49 17.25 -17.17 -4.43
C ILE A 49 17.39 -16.03 -3.43
N ASP A 50 18.30 -16.14 -2.46
CA ASP A 50 18.56 -15.11 -1.45
C ASP A 50 18.91 -13.76 -2.09
N THR A 51 19.84 -13.77 -3.05
CA THR A 51 20.25 -12.56 -3.75
C THR A 51 19.12 -11.95 -4.56
N ARG A 52 18.31 -12.76 -5.22
CA ARG A 52 17.17 -12.29 -6.00
C ARG A 52 16.07 -11.69 -5.11
N HIS A 53 15.79 -12.32 -3.98
CA HIS A 53 14.85 -11.80 -3.00
C HIS A 53 15.33 -10.46 -2.42
N PHE A 54 16.60 -10.39 -2.00
CA PHE A 54 17.21 -9.15 -1.55
C PHE A 54 17.12 -8.03 -2.61
N ALA A 55 17.47 -8.32 -3.85
CA ALA A 55 17.42 -7.34 -4.93
C ALA A 55 15.99 -6.85 -5.20
N ASN A 56 15.00 -7.76 -5.14
CA ASN A 56 13.59 -7.40 -5.30
C ASN A 56 13.07 -6.55 -4.13
N THR A 57 13.44 -6.89 -2.90
CA THR A 57 13.08 -6.09 -1.72
C THR A 57 13.69 -4.70 -1.81
N LEU A 58 14.97 -4.59 -2.19
CA LEU A 58 15.64 -3.31 -2.38
C LEU A 58 14.99 -2.48 -3.49
N PHE A 59 14.60 -3.12 -4.59
CA PHE A 59 13.84 -2.48 -5.67
C PHE A 59 12.50 -1.92 -5.15
N ASN A 60 11.77 -2.67 -4.34
CA ASN A 60 10.50 -2.24 -3.76
C ASN A 60 10.69 -1.07 -2.79
N ILE A 61 11.77 -1.08 -1.99
CA ILE A 61 12.14 0.07 -1.13
C ILE A 61 12.29 1.33 -1.98
N MET A 62 12.93 1.23 -3.13
CA MET A 62 13.17 2.38 -4.01
C MET A 62 11.94 2.80 -4.83
N ARG A 63 11.04 1.89 -5.14
CA ARG A 63 9.99 2.09 -6.15
C ARG A 63 8.56 2.17 -5.63
N GLY A 64 8.19 1.46 -4.59
CA GLY A 64 6.77 1.37 -4.31
C GLY A 64 6.33 1.02 -2.91
N GLY A 65 7.22 0.66 -2.07
CA GLY A 65 6.90 0.28 -0.72
C GLY A 65 7.26 -1.16 -0.37
N ILE A 66 7.20 -1.44 0.89
CA ILE A 66 7.49 -2.74 1.48
C ILE A 66 6.47 -3.06 2.57
N PHE A 67 6.25 -4.34 2.79
CA PHE A 67 5.60 -4.80 4.02
C PHE A 67 6.60 -4.63 5.18
N ASP A 68 6.16 -3.97 6.24
CA ASP A 68 7.03 -3.62 7.35
C ASP A 68 6.92 -4.63 8.49
N ASP A 69 7.96 -4.64 9.34
CA ASP A 69 7.99 -5.34 10.62
C ASP A 69 7.80 -6.87 10.52
N ASN A 70 8.32 -7.46 9.44
CA ASN A 70 8.20 -8.90 9.17
C ASN A 70 6.76 -9.42 9.33
N TYR A 71 5.80 -8.69 8.75
CA TYR A 71 4.36 -9.00 8.73
C TYR A 71 3.65 -8.88 10.09
N GLN A 72 4.29 -8.23 11.07
CA GLN A 72 3.64 -7.89 12.32
C GLN A 72 2.75 -6.65 12.15
N ILE A 73 1.56 -6.71 12.69
CA ILE A 73 0.54 -5.66 12.59
C ILE A 73 0.29 -5.10 13.97
N GLY A 74 0.44 -3.79 14.13
CA GLY A 74 0.06 -3.09 15.35
C GLY A 74 -1.45 -2.86 15.42
N LYS A 75 -2.08 -3.24 16.52
CA LYS A 75 -3.51 -3.06 16.79
C LYS A 75 -3.98 -1.62 16.52
N LYS A 76 -3.21 -0.63 16.97
CA LYS A 76 -3.55 0.79 16.77
C LYS A 76 -3.68 1.16 15.28
N ASP A 77 -2.71 0.76 14.46
CA ASP A 77 -2.72 1.07 13.03
C ASP A 77 -3.88 0.36 12.32
N PHE A 78 -4.09 -0.92 12.64
CA PHE A 78 -5.18 -1.72 12.10
C PHE A 78 -6.57 -1.15 12.47
N THR A 79 -6.75 -0.77 13.73
CA THR A 79 -8.00 -0.15 14.21
C THR A 79 -8.26 1.19 13.52
N GLN A 80 -7.24 2.01 13.34
CA GLN A 80 -7.35 3.29 12.63
C GLN A 80 -7.71 3.09 11.14
N TYR A 81 -7.16 2.06 10.51
CA TYR A 81 -7.54 1.70 9.15
C TYR A 81 -9.04 1.41 9.05
N PHE A 82 -9.58 0.55 9.92
CA PHE A 82 -11.01 0.20 9.91
C PHE A 82 -11.92 1.40 10.16
N ALA A 83 -11.60 2.20 11.17
CA ALA A 83 -12.38 3.40 11.49
C ALA A 83 -12.50 4.37 10.31
N LYS A 84 -11.46 4.43 9.45
CA LYS A 84 -11.46 5.26 8.25
C LYS A 84 -12.08 4.56 7.03
N ALA A 85 -11.81 3.27 6.85
CA ALA A 85 -12.27 2.53 5.69
C ALA A 85 -13.79 2.28 5.73
N ASN A 86 -14.32 1.94 6.92
CA ASN A 86 -15.77 1.75 7.13
C ASN A 86 -16.10 1.90 8.62
N SER A 87 -16.57 3.08 9.00
CA SER A 87 -16.93 3.38 10.40
C SER A 87 -18.09 2.51 10.91
N GLU A 88 -19.05 2.18 10.05
CA GLU A 88 -20.21 1.37 10.44
C GLU A 88 -19.79 -0.07 10.82
N ILE A 89 -18.97 -0.72 9.99
CA ILE A 89 -18.45 -2.05 10.28
C ILE A 89 -17.53 -2.01 11.52
N PHE A 90 -16.74 -0.95 11.67
CA PHE A 90 -15.90 -0.74 12.83
C PHE A 90 -16.73 -0.65 14.13
N GLU A 91 -17.79 0.17 14.13
CA GLU A 91 -18.66 0.36 15.29
C GLU A 91 -19.44 -0.92 15.66
N LYS A 92 -19.90 -1.68 14.67
CA LYS A 92 -20.65 -2.92 14.88
C LYS A 92 -19.79 -4.09 15.39
N ASN A 93 -18.47 -4.02 15.25
CA ASN A 93 -17.56 -5.13 15.59
C ASN A 93 -16.53 -4.77 16.66
N GLN A 94 -16.86 -3.89 17.59
CA GLN A 94 -15.95 -3.42 18.65
C GLN A 94 -15.32 -4.57 19.47
N ASP A 95 -16.10 -5.60 19.76
CA ASP A 95 -15.61 -6.76 20.52
C ASP A 95 -14.47 -7.49 19.80
N PHE A 96 -14.51 -7.56 18.47
CA PHE A 96 -13.39 -8.11 17.68
C PHE A 96 -12.12 -7.29 17.91
N PHE A 97 -12.20 -5.95 17.80
CA PHE A 97 -11.03 -5.09 17.98
C PHE A 97 -10.52 -5.07 19.43
N LEU A 98 -11.39 -5.13 20.42
CA LEU A 98 -11.00 -5.18 21.82
C LEU A 98 -10.18 -6.45 22.14
N ASN A 99 -10.55 -7.57 21.56
CA ASN A 99 -9.91 -8.86 21.79
C ASN A 99 -8.60 -9.07 21.00
N LEU A 100 -8.23 -8.17 20.07
CA LEU A 100 -6.96 -8.26 19.37
C LEU A 100 -5.79 -8.02 20.36
N LYS A 101 -4.71 -8.77 20.17
CA LYS A 101 -3.42 -8.48 20.82
C LYS A 101 -2.91 -7.10 20.38
N GLU A 102 -2.02 -6.48 21.17
CA GLU A 102 -1.41 -5.22 20.77
C GLU A 102 -0.58 -5.34 19.49
N GLU A 103 0.01 -6.51 19.26
CA GLU A 103 0.69 -6.89 18.05
C GLU A 103 0.28 -8.32 17.66
N PHE A 104 0.05 -8.54 16.37
CA PHE A 104 -0.30 -9.85 15.81
C PHE A 104 0.23 -9.98 14.39
N SER A 105 0.46 -11.20 13.93
CA SER A 105 0.93 -11.44 12.56
C SER A 105 -0.22 -11.39 11.55
N TYR A 106 0.12 -11.14 10.29
CA TYR A 106 -0.85 -11.22 9.20
C TYR A 106 -1.47 -12.61 9.07
N VAL A 107 -0.70 -13.66 9.34
CA VAL A 107 -1.20 -15.05 9.35
C VAL A 107 -2.21 -15.26 10.47
N GLU A 108 -1.93 -14.77 11.69
CA GLU A 108 -2.89 -14.85 12.81
C GLU A 108 -4.19 -14.10 12.48
N LEU A 109 -4.09 -12.95 11.80
CA LEU A 109 -5.27 -12.21 11.36
C LEU A 109 -6.13 -13.05 10.40
N LEU A 110 -5.53 -13.60 9.34
CA LEU A 110 -6.25 -14.40 8.35
C LEU A 110 -6.84 -15.68 8.95
N ASP A 111 -6.11 -16.34 9.83
CA ASP A 111 -6.62 -17.53 10.54
C ASP A 111 -7.77 -17.18 11.48
N GLY A 112 -7.68 -16.06 12.16
CA GLY A 112 -8.73 -15.59 13.07
C GLY A 112 -10.05 -15.26 12.40
N ILE A 113 -10.03 -14.82 11.14
CA ILE A 113 -11.24 -14.43 10.41
C ILE A 113 -11.85 -15.51 9.54
N LYS A 114 -11.20 -16.66 9.36
CA LYS A 114 -11.64 -17.74 8.45
C LYS A 114 -13.08 -18.18 8.64
N ASN A 115 -13.55 -18.19 9.87
CA ASN A 115 -14.87 -18.70 10.25
C ASN A 115 -15.84 -17.59 10.65
N PHE A 116 -15.52 -16.34 10.37
CA PHE A 116 -16.42 -15.23 10.66
C PHE A 116 -17.59 -15.22 9.67
N GLU A 117 -18.81 -15.10 10.21
CA GLU A 117 -20.01 -14.96 9.40
C GLU A 117 -20.13 -13.57 8.75
N ASN A 118 -19.53 -12.55 9.36
CA ASN A 118 -19.55 -11.19 8.84
C ASN A 118 -18.58 -11.04 7.68
N GLN A 119 -19.08 -11.18 6.46
CA GLN A 119 -18.30 -11.13 5.24
C GLN A 119 -17.67 -9.74 4.98
N ASP A 120 -18.30 -8.65 5.42
CA ASP A 120 -17.74 -7.31 5.30
C ASP A 120 -16.52 -7.12 6.20
N LEU A 121 -16.56 -7.69 7.42
CA LEU A 121 -15.39 -7.69 8.31
C LEU A 121 -14.24 -8.51 7.70
N VAL A 122 -14.54 -9.71 7.19
CA VAL A 122 -13.57 -10.58 6.52
C VAL A 122 -12.94 -9.86 5.33
N ARG A 123 -13.75 -9.24 4.49
CA ARG A 123 -13.31 -8.48 3.33
C ARG A 123 -12.35 -7.34 3.71
N LEU A 124 -12.71 -6.51 4.68
CA LEU A 124 -11.88 -5.39 5.12
C LEU A 124 -10.57 -5.86 5.78
N CYS A 125 -10.60 -6.99 6.51
CA CYS A 125 -9.38 -7.60 7.03
C CYS A 125 -8.45 -8.07 5.90
N THR A 126 -9.02 -8.67 4.86
CA THR A 126 -8.26 -9.14 3.69
C THR A 126 -7.68 -7.98 2.87
N GLU A 127 -8.40 -6.87 2.76
CA GLU A 127 -7.94 -5.66 2.07
C GLU A 127 -6.85 -4.89 2.83
N TYR A 128 -6.66 -5.15 4.12
CA TYR A 128 -5.63 -4.47 4.89
C TYR A 128 -4.24 -4.88 4.42
N LEU A 129 -3.46 -3.92 3.97
CA LEU A 129 -2.08 -4.10 3.54
C LEU A 129 -1.16 -3.26 4.42
N PRO A 130 -0.31 -3.87 5.27
CA PRO A 130 0.60 -3.16 6.17
C PRO A 130 1.83 -2.64 5.41
N LEU A 131 1.61 -1.81 4.41
CA LEU A 131 2.66 -1.18 3.60
C LEU A 131 3.25 0.03 4.30
N LYS A 132 4.56 0.12 4.33
CA LYS A 132 5.30 1.17 5.04
C LYS A 132 5.42 2.46 4.26
N PHE A 133 5.55 2.43 2.99
CA PHE A 133 5.48 3.62 2.17
C PHE A 133 5.04 3.24 0.77
N SER A 134 4.30 4.13 0.24
CA SER A 134 3.94 4.11 -1.13
C SER A 134 4.51 5.35 -1.77
N ARG A 135 5.01 5.13 -2.92
CA ARG A 135 5.36 6.18 -3.80
C ARG A 135 4.09 6.75 -4.38
N ARG A 136 3.75 7.98 -4.01
CA ARG A 136 2.90 8.74 -4.88
C ARG A 136 3.67 8.90 -6.18
N HIS A 137 3.32 8.15 -7.17
CA HIS A 137 3.73 8.24 -8.55
C HIS A 137 4.92 9.16 -8.82
N GLY A 138 6.04 8.60 -9.09
CA GLY A 138 7.23 9.37 -9.26
C GLY A 138 8.09 8.82 -10.35
N ASP A 139 7.67 9.09 -11.52
CA ASP A 139 8.59 9.15 -12.63
C ASP A 139 9.02 10.63 -12.78
N PRO A 140 10.29 10.95 -12.61
CA PRO A 140 10.79 12.30 -12.84
C PRO A 140 10.49 12.83 -14.25
N SER A 141 10.23 11.94 -15.21
CA SER A 141 9.79 12.31 -16.56
C SER A 141 8.35 12.80 -16.64
N ARG A 142 7.60 12.69 -15.54
CA ARG A 142 6.19 13.09 -15.47
C ARG A 142 5.99 14.15 -14.40
N PRO A 143 6.31 15.43 -14.69
CA PRO A 143 6.35 16.49 -13.70
C PRO A 143 4.99 16.85 -13.08
N TRP A 144 3.89 16.41 -13.67
CA TRP A 144 2.54 16.55 -13.10
C TRP A 144 2.27 15.60 -11.94
N ASN A 145 3.13 14.62 -11.72
CA ASN A 145 2.96 13.67 -10.63
C ASN A 145 3.68 14.17 -9.38
N LYS A 146 2.92 14.40 -8.34
CA LYS A 146 3.48 14.76 -7.04
C LYS A 146 4.03 13.53 -6.35
N PHE A 147 5.21 13.68 -5.80
CA PHE A 147 5.90 12.69 -5.01
C PHE A 147 5.68 12.95 -3.53
N SER A 148 5.31 11.94 -2.77
CA SER A 148 5.54 11.95 -1.33
C SER A 148 5.94 10.54 -0.86
N ILE A 149 6.98 10.46 -0.06
CA ILE A 149 7.36 9.27 0.66
C ILE A 149 7.30 9.65 2.14
N ASN A 150 6.18 9.34 2.78
CA ASN A 150 5.98 9.61 4.19
C ASN A 150 6.26 8.34 4.99
N THR A 151 7.48 8.16 5.45
CA THR A 151 7.87 7.04 6.30
C THR A 151 7.79 7.39 7.79
N ARG A 152 7.80 8.67 8.11
CA ARG A 152 7.76 9.19 9.47
C ARG A 152 6.95 10.48 9.54
N SER A 153 6.27 10.65 10.68
CA SER A 153 5.58 11.88 11.03
C SER A 153 6.59 13.03 11.20
N GLU A 154 6.30 14.17 10.59
CA GLU A 154 7.09 15.39 10.78
C GLU A 154 6.91 16.01 12.17
N VAL A 155 5.86 15.62 12.89
CA VAL A 155 5.52 16.17 14.20
C VAL A 155 6.32 15.51 15.31
N ASP A 156 6.37 14.17 15.32
CA ASP A 156 6.91 13.39 16.42
C ASP A 156 7.91 12.30 15.97
N GLY A 157 8.20 12.21 14.69
CA GLY A 157 9.10 11.20 14.14
C GLY A 157 8.56 9.77 14.16
N SER A 158 7.31 9.57 14.57
CA SER A 158 6.70 8.24 14.61
C SER A 158 6.60 7.62 13.22
N LYS A 159 6.64 6.29 13.19
CA LYS A 159 6.52 5.49 11.96
C LYS A 159 5.13 5.66 11.35
N ILE A 160 5.06 5.90 10.06
CA ILE A 160 3.83 5.94 9.29
C ILE A 160 3.76 4.71 8.38
N LEU A 161 2.71 3.91 8.55
CA LEU A 161 2.30 2.88 7.61
C LEU A 161 1.20 3.47 6.74
N ASP A 162 1.58 3.91 5.54
CA ASP A 162 0.63 4.49 4.60
C ASP A 162 1.04 4.20 3.17
N TYR A 163 0.08 4.24 2.27
CA TYR A 163 0.29 4.24 0.84
C TYR A 163 -0.83 5.01 0.15
N GLU A 164 -0.48 5.72 -0.89
CA GLU A 164 -1.42 6.37 -1.77
C GLU A 164 -0.84 6.49 -3.17
N GLY A 165 -1.67 6.53 -4.17
CA GLY A 165 -1.22 6.78 -5.53
C GLY A 165 -2.31 6.58 -6.56
N ASN A 166 -1.99 6.95 -7.78
CA ASN A 166 -2.80 6.61 -8.93
C ASN A 166 -2.88 5.08 -9.04
N TRP A 167 -4.07 4.59 -9.32
CA TRP A 167 -4.38 3.16 -9.33
C TRP A 167 -3.48 2.35 -10.26
N ARG A 168 -3.25 2.85 -11.47
CA ARG A 168 -2.35 2.23 -12.43
C ARG A 168 -0.94 2.06 -11.91
N ASP A 169 -0.42 3.10 -11.26
CA ASP A 169 0.97 3.12 -10.80
C ASP A 169 1.17 2.27 -9.56
N ILE A 170 0.17 2.22 -8.68
CA ILE A 170 0.17 1.32 -7.52
C ILE A 170 0.23 -0.13 -7.99
N PHE A 171 -0.54 -0.53 -8.99
CA PHE A 171 -0.50 -1.90 -9.49
C PHE A 171 0.85 -2.30 -10.08
N GLN A 172 1.53 -1.39 -10.79
CA GLN A 172 2.89 -1.67 -11.29
C GLN A 172 3.87 -1.94 -10.14
N ASN A 173 3.72 -1.22 -9.03
CA ASN A 173 4.53 -1.45 -7.85
C ASN A 173 4.14 -2.74 -7.13
N TRP A 174 2.86 -3.01 -7.03
CA TRP A 174 2.34 -4.22 -6.38
C TRP A 174 2.67 -5.50 -7.17
N GLU A 175 2.82 -5.42 -8.48
CA GLU A 175 3.32 -6.57 -9.27
C GLU A 175 4.69 -7.04 -8.74
N ALA A 176 5.61 -6.12 -8.49
CA ALA A 176 6.91 -6.46 -7.90
C ALA A 176 6.79 -6.99 -6.47
N LEU A 177 5.88 -6.42 -5.65
CA LEU A 177 5.60 -6.92 -4.31
C LEU A 177 5.02 -8.33 -4.32
N ALA A 178 4.10 -8.63 -5.24
CA ALA A 178 3.46 -9.94 -5.36
C ALA A 178 4.46 -11.08 -5.64
N TYR A 179 5.57 -10.80 -6.33
CA TYR A 179 6.62 -11.78 -6.54
C TYR A 179 7.42 -12.11 -5.27
N ALA A 180 7.62 -11.12 -4.40
CA ALA A 180 8.36 -11.31 -3.15
C ALA A 180 7.43 -11.79 -2.01
N TYR A 181 6.17 -11.39 -2.04
CA TYR A 181 5.22 -11.57 -0.94
C TYR A 181 3.85 -12.05 -1.48
N PRO A 182 3.76 -13.29 -1.98
CA PRO A 182 2.56 -13.81 -2.64
C PRO A 182 1.33 -13.89 -1.73
N ASP A 183 1.50 -13.97 -0.42
CA ASP A 183 0.39 -14.05 0.54
C ASP A 183 -0.48 -12.79 0.58
N PHE A 184 0.02 -11.66 0.06
CA PHE A 184 -0.73 -10.41 -0.03
C PHE A 184 -1.50 -10.21 -1.34
N ILE A 185 -1.38 -11.14 -2.30
CA ILE A 185 -2.04 -11.04 -3.62
C ILE A 185 -3.55 -10.96 -3.46
N GLU A 186 -4.14 -11.73 -2.56
CA GLU A 186 -5.59 -11.72 -2.31
C GLU A 186 -6.06 -10.34 -1.86
N GLY A 187 -5.37 -9.71 -0.93
CA GLY A 187 -5.67 -8.35 -0.47
C GLY A 187 -5.56 -7.30 -1.59
N MET A 188 -4.61 -7.47 -2.49
CA MET A 188 -4.45 -6.59 -3.66
C MET A 188 -5.61 -6.73 -4.64
N ILE A 189 -6.06 -7.98 -4.92
CA ILE A 189 -7.23 -8.27 -5.75
C ILE A 189 -8.49 -7.67 -5.12
N PHE A 190 -8.71 -7.90 -3.83
CA PHE A 190 -9.87 -7.41 -3.10
C PHE A 190 -9.94 -5.89 -3.13
N LYS A 191 -8.82 -5.22 -2.88
CA LYS A 191 -8.73 -3.75 -2.91
C LYS A 191 -9.12 -3.19 -4.28
N PHE A 192 -8.79 -3.87 -5.37
CA PHE A 192 -9.18 -3.46 -6.71
C PHE A 192 -10.67 -3.69 -6.95
N LEU A 193 -11.14 -4.90 -6.77
CA LEU A 193 -12.52 -5.26 -7.11
C LEU A 193 -13.54 -4.50 -6.25
N ASN A 194 -13.26 -4.34 -4.97
CA ASN A 194 -14.14 -3.62 -4.05
C ASN A 194 -14.13 -2.10 -4.22
N ALA A 195 -13.18 -1.57 -4.99
CA ALA A 195 -13.15 -0.16 -5.39
C ALA A 195 -13.74 0.08 -6.79
N SER A 196 -14.15 -0.97 -7.50
CA SER A 196 -14.67 -0.86 -8.87
C SER A 196 -16.20 -0.71 -8.87
N THR A 197 -16.72 0.03 -9.85
CA THR A 197 -18.16 0.08 -10.13
C THR A 197 -18.59 -1.12 -10.97
N PHE A 198 -19.91 -1.35 -11.05
CA PHE A 198 -20.48 -2.39 -11.91
C PHE A 198 -20.11 -2.19 -13.40
N ASP A 199 -20.01 -0.94 -13.86
CA ASP A 199 -19.67 -0.59 -15.23
C ASP A 199 -18.16 -0.66 -15.52
N GLY A 200 -17.32 -1.05 -14.52
CA GLY A 200 -15.88 -1.19 -14.69
C GLY A 200 -15.08 0.10 -14.48
N TYR A 201 -15.70 1.15 -13.96
CA TYR A 201 -14.97 2.34 -13.56
C TYR A 201 -14.13 2.08 -12.30
N ASN A 202 -12.95 2.66 -12.27
CA ASN A 202 -12.04 2.60 -11.14
C ASN A 202 -11.78 4.01 -10.60
N PRO A 203 -11.49 4.14 -9.29
CA PRO A 203 -11.16 5.43 -8.71
C PRO A 203 -9.88 5.99 -9.31
N TYR A 204 -9.75 7.31 -9.25
CA TYR A 204 -8.54 8.01 -9.69
C TYR A 204 -7.33 7.66 -8.83
N ARG A 205 -7.53 7.65 -7.50
CA ARG A 205 -6.47 7.41 -6.53
C ARG A 205 -6.93 6.39 -5.49
N VAL A 206 -6.03 5.50 -5.13
CA VAL A 206 -6.20 4.59 -4.01
C VAL A 206 -5.32 5.02 -2.85
N THR A 207 -5.86 4.90 -1.66
CA THR A 207 -5.14 5.12 -0.40
C THR A 207 -5.22 3.88 0.48
N LYS A 208 -4.47 3.84 1.56
CA LYS A 208 -4.52 2.73 2.51
C LYS A 208 -5.93 2.42 2.99
N SER A 209 -6.69 3.42 3.37
CA SER A 209 -8.02 3.28 3.97
C SER A 209 -9.20 3.66 3.05
N GLY A 210 -8.95 3.85 1.77
CA GLY A 210 -10.01 4.24 0.85
C GLY A 210 -9.52 4.53 -0.55
N PHE A 211 -10.32 5.29 -1.26
CA PHE A 211 -10.02 5.72 -2.63
C PHE A 211 -10.71 7.05 -2.91
N ASP A 212 -10.16 7.82 -3.84
CA ASP A 212 -10.73 9.09 -4.27
C ASP A 212 -11.15 8.99 -5.74
N TRP A 213 -12.34 9.49 -6.00
CA TRP A 213 -12.84 9.71 -7.34
C TRP A 213 -12.38 11.07 -7.86
N GLU A 214 -12.24 11.17 -9.18
CA GLU A 214 -11.90 12.45 -9.80
C GLU A 214 -13.06 13.45 -9.59
N ALA A 215 -12.73 14.64 -9.09
CA ALA A 215 -13.70 15.71 -8.96
C ALA A 215 -13.91 16.35 -10.33
N ILE A 216 -15.17 16.53 -10.73
CA ILE A 216 -15.52 17.23 -11.97
C ILE A 216 -15.24 18.72 -11.80
N GLU A 217 -14.30 19.24 -12.57
CA GLU A 217 -13.98 20.66 -12.64
C GLU A 217 -14.72 21.29 -13.85
N PRO A 218 -15.68 22.18 -13.66
CA PRO A 218 -16.54 22.68 -14.76
C PRO A 218 -15.81 23.31 -15.95
N TYR A 219 -14.59 23.77 -15.72
CA TYR A 219 -13.77 24.43 -16.75
C TYR A 219 -12.65 23.57 -17.33
N ASN A 220 -12.53 22.33 -16.86
CA ASN A 220 -11.52 21.39 -17.31
C ASN A 220 -12.20 20.23 -18.06
N PRO A 221 -12.14 20.24 -19.41
CA PRO A 221 -12.79 19.17 -20.19
C PRO A 221 -12.22 17.78 -19.94
N TRP A 222 -11.03 17.69 -19.34
CA TRP A 222 -10.38 16.43 -19.00
C TRP A 222 -10.82 15.87 -17.65
N SER A 223 -11.51 16.64 -16.82
CA SER A 223 -12.06 16.17 -15.56
C SER A 223 -13.28 15.25 -15.68
N TYR A 224 -13.84 15.12 -16.89
CA TYR A 224 -14.93 14.20 -17.19
C TYR A 224 -14.45 12.81 -17.64
N ILE A 225 -13.16 12.63 -17.74
CA ILE A 225 -12.59 11.33 -18.10
C ILE A 225 -12.51 10.49 -16.86
N GLY A 226 -13.59 9.76 -16.59
CA GLY A 226 -13.55 8.68 -15.62
C GLY A 226 -12.43 7.70 -16.00
N TYR A 227 -11.69 7.22 -15.03
CA TYR A 227 -10.68 6.20 -15.29
C TYR A 227 -11.39 4.89 -15.63
N TRP A 228 -11.41 4.59 -16.91
CA TRP A 228 -11.82 3.29 -17.39
C TRP A 228 -10.77 2.25 -16.99
N GLY A 229 -11.23 1.08 -16.61
CA GLY A 229 -10.33 -0.02 -16.27
C GLY A 229 -9.55 -0.63 -17.46
N ASP A 230 -9.42 0.08 -18.59
CA ASP A 230 -8.88 -0.45 -19.83
C ASP A 230 -7.46 -1.03 -19.69
N HIS A 231 -6.52 -0.26 -19.12
CA HIS A 231 -5.19 -0.79 -18.85
C HIS A 231 -4.98 -1.24 -17.39
N GLN A 232 -5.88 -0.93 -16.52
CA GLN A 232 -5.84 -1.42 -15.13
C GLN A 232 -6.31 -2.87 -15.07
N ILE A 233 -7.25 -3.27 -15.92
CA ILE A 233 -7.73 -4.66 -16.01
C ILE A 233 -6.60 -5.66 -16.35
N ILE A 234 -5.57 -5.23 -17.06
CA ILE A 234 -4.39 -6.05 -17.35
C ILE A 234 -3.67 -6.44 -16.05
N TYR A 235 -3.56 -5.50 -15.10
CA TYR A 235 -2.95 -5.80 -13.82
C TYR A 235 -3.83 -6.70 -12.96
N LEU A 236 -5.15 -6.48 -12.97
CA LEU A 236 -6.06 -7.41 -12.32
C LEU A 236 -5.88 -8.83 -12.87
N LEU A 237 -5.82 -9.00 -14.21
CA LEU A 237 -5.57 -10.30 -14.84
C LEU A 237 -4.27 -10.93 -14.34
N LYS A 238 -3.18 -10.16 -14.28
CA LYS A 238 -1.89 -10.65 -13.75
C LYS A 238 -2.01 -11.12 -12.30
N PHE A 239 -2.73 -10.40 -11.45
CA PHE A 239 -2.93 -10.82 -10.06
C PHE A 239 -3.82 -12.07 -9.96
N LEU A 240 -4.80 -12.23 -10.82
CA LEU A 240 -5.59 -13.46 -10.91
C LEU A 240 -4.75 -14.65 -11.37
N GLU A 241 -3.82 -14.45 -12.30
CA GLU A 241 -2.84 -15.46 -12.71
C GLU A 241 -1.86 -15.78 -11.57
N PHE A 242 -1.42 -14.77 -10.81
CA PHE A 242 -0.55 -14.97 -9.67
C PHE A 242 -1.24 -15.73 -8.54
N ILE A 243 -2.49 -15.40 -8.20
CA ILE A 243 -3.19 -16.11 -7.13
C ILE A 243 -3.38 -17.60 -7.49
N GLU A 244 -3.68 -17.90 -8.74
CA GLU A 244 -3.78 -19.30 -9.19
C GLU A 244 -2.44 -20.02 -9.17
N LYS A 245 -1.35 -19.33 -9.48
CA LYS A 245 0.01 -19.87 -9.46
C LYS A 245 0.51 -20.17 -8.06
N TYR A 246 0.31 -19.24 -7.11
CA TYR A 246 0.86 -19.34 -5.75
C TYR A 246 -0.10 -20.00 -4.76
N HIS A 247 -1.41 -19.91 -5.02
CA HIS A 247 -2.48 -20.48 -4.21
C HIS A 247 -3.49 -21.22 -5.10
N PRO A 248 -3.12 -22.36 -5.70
CA PRO A 248 -3.96 -23.09 -6.66
C PRO A 248 -5.35 -23.41 -6.11
N GLY A 249 -6.38 -23.13 -6.93
CA GLY A 249 -7.78 -23.35 -6.56
C GLY A 249 -8.42 -22.22 -5.73
N LYS A 250 -7.65 -21.22 -5.33
CA LYS A 250 -8.18 -20.08 -4.54
C LYS A 250 -9.22 -19.28 -5.31
N LEU A 251 -9.05 -19.12 -6.63
CA LEU A 251 -10.03 -18.41 -7.48
C LEU A 251 -11.42 -19.06 -7.41
N ASN A 252 -11.50 -20.37 -7.35
CA ASN A 252 -12.78 -21.08 -7.27
C ASN A 252 -13.55 -20.69 -6.01
N SER A 253 -12.85 -20.46 -4.89
CA SER A 253 -13.49 -20.08 -3.64
C SER A 253 -14.18 -18.71 -3.69
N TYR A 254 -13.80 -17.83 -4.62
CA TYR A 254 -14.43 -16.51 -4.79
C TYR A 254 -15.81 -16.61 -5.43
N PHE A 255 -16.09 -17.66 -6.18
CA PHE A 255 -17.42 -17.89 -6.77
C PHE A 255 -18.42 -18.50 -5.79
N GLU A 256 -17.94 -18.98 -4.66
CA GLU A 256 -18.75 -19.65 -3.63
C GLU A 256 -19.13 -18.72 -2.47
N LYS A 257 -18.57 -17.51 -2.43
CA LYS A 257 -18.72 -16.56 -1.31
C LYS A 257 -19.05 -15.16 -1.80
N GLU A 258 -19.84 -14.43 -1.02
CA GLU A 258 -20.09 -13.00 -1.22
C GLU A 258 -18.92 -12.17 -0.66
N CYS A 259 -17.77 -12.20 -1.34
CA CYS A 259 -16.55 -11.53 -0.89
C CYS A 259 -16.27 -10.19 -1.59
N PHE A 260 -17.10 -9.78 -2.52
CA PHE A 260 -16.94 -8.52 -3.26
C PHE A 260 -18.18 -7.63 -3.11
N VAL A 261 -17.92 -6.32 -3.12
CA VAL A 261 -18.96 -5.27 -3.13
C VAL A 261 -18.77 -4.40 -4.37
N ILE A 262 -19.87 -3.79 -4.81
CA ILE A 262 -19.86 -2.86 -5.93
C ILE A 262 -19.99 -1.46 -5.38
N VAL A 263 -19.12 -0.55 -5.81
CA VAL A 263 -19.24 0.86 -5.45
C VAL A 263 -20.37 1.50 -6.24
N ILE A 264 -21.33 2.07 -5.53
CA ILE A 264 -22.40 2.87 -6.13
C ILE A 264 -22.00 4.34 -5.99
N ILE A 265 -21.73 5.00 -7.12
CA ILE A 265 -21.42 6.43 -7.13
C ILE A 265 -22.66 7.18 -7.56
N GLN A 266 -23.18 8.02 -6.67
CA GLN A 266 -24.11 9.07 -7.07
C GLN A 266 -23.29 10.25 -7.61
N LEU A 267 -23.11 10.32 -8.93
CA LEU A 267 -22.58 11.50 -9.58
C LEU A 267 -23.68 12.57 -9.52
N SER A 268 -23.51 13.57 -8.67
CA SER A 268 -24.42 14.71 -8.60
C SER A 268 -24.43 15.42 -9.97
N GLY A 269 -25.53 15.27 -10.72
CA GLY A 269 -25.73 15.94 -12.00
C GLY A 269 -25.87 15.05 -13.23
N MET A 270 -25.71 13.73 -13.12
CA MET A 270 -26.08 12.81 -14.20
C MET A 270 -27.49 12.26 -13.96
N PRO A 271 -28.36 12.22 -15.00
CA PRO A 271 -29.62 11.50 -14.89
C PRO A 271 -29.33 10.02 -14.62
N ALA A 272 -30.06 9.42 -13.71
CA ALA A 272 -30.01 7.99 -13.48
C ALA A 272 -30.30 7.26 -14.81
N CYS A 273 -29.37 6.42 -15.26
CA CYS A 273 -29.63 5.47 -16.33
C CYS A 273 -30.46 4.32 -15.82
#